data_2c2a0058b5f63446c7fc0311700ff61f
#
_entry.id   2c2a0058b5f63446c7fc0311700ff61f
#
_cell.length_a   1.000
_cell.length_b   1.000
_cell.length_c   1.000
_cell.angle_alpha   90.00
_cell.angle_beta   90.00
_cell.angle_gamma   90.00
#
_symmetry.space_group_name_H-M   'P 1'
#
loop_
_entity.id
_entity.type
_entity.pdbx_description
1 polymer ?
#
loop_
_entity_poly.entity_id
_entity_poly.type
_entity_poly.pdbx_seq_one_letter_code
_entity_poly.pdbx_strand_id
1 'polypeptide(L)'
;MLKLGLIGCGKMGGALLRGVEKALGENELSVALSDVVPAAVEALQKSLSCATLTGTPGEATLASDVILLAVKPGDMKGLCEGLSKLEGSRLFISIAAGISIADLETWLGGQQRVIRCMPNTPALVATGAAAFARGSKATPEDAALTAKILGSVGTADEVSEKLLDAVTGLSGSGPAYVYTVIEALADGGVLMGLPRAAALRLAAQTVAGAAKMVLETGKHPAALRDEVTSPGGTTIAGLEQLEAHGLRHALMQAVRKATERSKDLGA
;
A
#
# COMPACT_ATOMS: atom_id res chain seq x y z
N MET A 1 -16.41 18.71 3.36
CA MET A 1 -15.19 18.60 4.21
C MET A 1 -15.13 17.20 4.79
N LEU A 2 -14.08 16.44 4.50
CA LEU A 2 -13.85 15.08 5.02
C LEU A 2 -13.27 15.18 6.44
N LYS A 3 -13.88 14.46 7.41
CA LYS A 3 -13.36 14.32 8.76
C LYS A 3 -12.69 12.95 8.89
N LEU A 4 -11.36 12.91 8.91
CA LEU A 4 -10.55 11.70 8.89
C LEU A 4 -9.79 11.54 10.21
N GLY A 5 -10.06 10.45 10.92
CA GLY A 5 -9.26 9.99 12.06
C GLY A 5 -8.12 9.11 11.61
N LEU A 6 -6.91 9.35 12.11
CA LEU A 6 -5.78 8.46 11.91
C LEU A 6 -5.32 7.92 13.27
N ILE A 7 -5.38 6.61 13.42
CA ILE A 7 -4.86 5.91 14.61
C ILE A 7 -3.65 5.09 14.16
N GLY A 8 -2.48 5.54 14.60
CA GLY A 8 -1.18 5.08 14.13
C GLY A 8 -0.53 6.08 13.15
N CYS A 9 0.26 7.02 13.68
CA CYS A 9 0.93 8.10 12.94
C CYS A 9 2.29 7.68 12.36
N GLY A 10 2.46 6.38 12.11
CA GLY A 10 3.67 5.83 11.50
C GLY A 10 3.84 6.19 10.02
N LYS A 11 4.87 5.61 9.38
CA LYS A 11 5.24 5.93 7.98
C LYS A 11 4.06 5.77 7.01
N MET A 12 3.32 4.65 7.08
CA MET A 12 2.24 4.37 6.12
C MET A 12 1.01 5.25 6.37
N GLY A 13 0.53 5.35 7.62
CA GLY A 13 -0.58 6.22 7.97
C GLY A 13 -0.29 7.68 7.61
N GLY A 14 0.91 8.16 7.93
CA GLY A 14 1.34 9.51 7.58
C GLY A 14 1.46 9.75 6.07
N ALA A 15 1.90 8.76 5.29
CA ALA A 15 1.95 8.88 3.82
C ALA A 15 0.54 9.02 3.21
N LEU A 16 -0.38 8.14 3.63
CA LEU A 16 -1.77 8.19 3.19
C LEU A 16 -2.41 9.55 3.54
N LEU A 17 -2.23 10.02 4.76
CA LEU A 17 -2.83 11.27 5.20
C LEU A 17 -2.30 12.48 4.41
N ARG A 18 -0.99 12.59 4.21
CA ARG A 18 -0.40 13.65 3.36
C ARG A 18 -0.85 13.55 1.91
N GLY A 19 -1.03 12.32 1.38
CA GLY A 19 -1.58 12.10 0.06
C GLY A 19 -3.01 12.63 -0.06
N VAL A 20 -3.85 12.33 0.93
CA VAL A 20 -5.25 12.81 0.99
C VAL A 20 -5.29 14.33 1.08
N GLU A 21 -4.49 14.95 1.95
CA GLU A 21 -4.41 16.42 2.06
C GLU A 21 -4.01 17.07 0.73
N LYS A 22 -2.99 16.52 0.07
CA LYS A 22 -2.54 17.01 -1.24
C LYS A 22 -3.62 16.88 -2.32
N ALA A 23 -4.42 15.81 -2.28
CA ALA A 23 -5.45 15.53 -3.27
C ALA A 23 -6.74 16.35 -3.06
N LEU A 24 -7.13 16.61 -1.80
CA LEU A 24 -8.36 17.33 -1.47
C LEU A 24 -8.14 18.84 -1.25
N GLY A 25 -6.97 19.23 -0.77
CA GLY A 25 -6.69 20.56 -0.27
C GLY A 25 -6.99 20.72 1.23
N GLU A 26 -6.31 21.66 1.86
CA GLU A 26 -6.38 21.89 3.31
C GLU A 26 -7.78 22.26 3.83
N ASN A 27 -8.57 22.96 3.03
CA ASN A 27 -9.90 23.43 3.43
C ASN A 27 -10.99 22.35 3.31
N GLU A 28 -10.72 21.25 2.60
CA GLU A 28 -11.67 20.14 2.40
C GLU A 28 -11.39 18.95 3.33
N LEU A 29 -10.37 19.06 4.19
CA LEU A 29 -9.94 18.01 5.11
C LEU A 29 -9.81 18.55 6.53
N SER A 30 -10.32 17.79 7.51
CA SER A 30 -10.06 17.96 8.94
C SER A 30 -9.58 16.61 9.47
N VAL A 31 -8.51 16.58 10.27
CA VAL A 31 -7.94 15.35 10.76
C VAL A 31 -7.91 15.28 12.28
N ALA A 32 -8.06 14.07 12.80
CA ALA A 32 -7.83 13.77 14.21
C ALA A 32 -6.77 12.67 14.32
N LEU A 33 -5.67 12.96 15.02
CA LEU A 33 -4.49 12.10 15.12
C LEU A 33 -4.40 11.43 16.48
N SER A 34 -4.08 10.15 16.48
CA SER A 34 -3.77 9.39 17.70
C SER A 34 -2.64 8.39 17.45
N ASP A 35 -1.67 8.37 18.34
CA ASP A 35 -0.59 7.38 18.39
C ASP A 35 -0.11 7.22 19.83
N VAL A 36 0.40 6.03 20.17
CA VAL A 36 1.05 5.76 21.47
C VAL A 36 2.41 6.46 21.60
N VAL A 37 2.98 6.92 20.49
CA VAL A 37 4.24 7.67 20.43
C VAL A 37 3.95 9.15 20.17
N PRO A 38 3.95 10.04 21.19
CA PRO A 38 3.60 11.45 21.00
C PRO A 38 4.45 12.17 19.95
N ALA A 39 5.73 11.83 19.84
CA ALA A 39 6.63 12.41 18.84
C ALA A 39 6.20 12.10 17.38
N ALA A 40 5.55 10.95 17.14
CA ALA A 40 5.00 10.61 15.82
C ALA A 40 3.81 11.50 15.48
N VAL A 41 2.93 11.77 16.44
CA VAL A 41 1.79 12.70 16.30
C VAL A 41 2.30 14.10 15.99
N GLU A 42 3.22 14.64 16.79
CA GLU A 42 3.79 15.98 16.60
C GLU A 42 4.48 16.14 15.23
N ALA A 43 5.28 15.15 14.82
CA ALA A 43 5.98 15.18 13.54
C ALA A 43 4.99 15.19 12.37
N LEU A 44 3.93 14.39 12.45
CA LEU A 44 2.90 14.34 11.42
C LEU A 44 2.09 15.63 11.40
N GLN A 45 1.63 16.13 12.56
CA GLN A 45 0.89 17.37 12.69
C GLN A 45 1.63 18.56 12.08
N LYS A 46 2.94 18.69 12.35
CA LYS A 46 3.79 19.75 11.74
C LYS A 46 3.93 19.65 10.22
N SER A 47 3.66 18.49 9.64
CA SER A 47 3.75 18.26 8.18
C SER A 47 2.43 18.48 7.45
N LEU A 48 1.35 18.80 8.16
CA LEU A 48 0.01 19.03 7.61
C LEU A 48 -0.36 20.51 7.71
N SER A 49 -1.10 20.99 6.73
CA SER A 49 -1.66 22.35 6.68
C SER A 49 -3.14 22.40 7.08
N CYS A 50 -3.84 21.27 6.97
CA CYS A 50 -5.26 21.17 7.33
C CYS A 50 -5.51 21.25 8.84
N ALA A 51 -6.77 21.49 9.23
CA ALA A 51 -7.19 21.52 10.62
C ALA A 51 -6.91 20.18 11.31
N THR A 52 -6.09 20.19 12.38
CA THR A 52 -5.62 19.00 13.05
C THR A 52 -5.96 19.02 14.55
N LEU A 53 -6.64 17.96 15.01
CA LEU A 53 -6.84 17.63 16.42
C LEU A 53 -5.91 16.50 16.82
N THR A 54 -5.53 16.45 18.10
CA THR A 54 -4.74 15.34 18.66
C THR A 54 -5.41 14.84 19.91
N GLY A 55 -5.39 13.53 20.15
CA GLY A 55 -6.05 12.95 21.30
C GLY A 55 -5.88 11.44 21.43
N THR A 56 -6.68 10.86 22.29
CA THR A 56 -6.80 9.40 22.44
C THR A 56 -7.46 8.78 21.20
N PRO A 57 -7.34 7.46 20.98
CA PRO A 57 -8.06 6.79 19.90
C PRO A 57 -9.57 7.04 19.93
N GLY A 58 -10.19 7.09 21.11
CA GLY A 58 -11.61 7.38 21.26
C GLY A 58 -11.98 8.79 20.82
N GLU A 59 -11.22 9.81 21.25
CA GLU A 59 -11.43 11.21 20.86
C GLU A 59 -11.23 11.41 19.36
N ALA A 60 -10.19 10.81 18.77
CA ALA A 60 -9.96 10.83 17.33
C ALA A 60 -11.11 10.19 16.55
N THR A 61 -11.65 9.07 17.06
CA THR A 61 -12.80 8.40 16.46
C THR A 61 -14.06 9.24 16.55
N LEU A 62 -14.35 9.85 17.70
CA LEU A 62 -15.53 10.69 17.90
C LEU A 62 -15.51 11.96 17.04
N ALA A 63 -14.35 12.50 16.75
CA ALA A 63 -14.17 13.68 15.91
C ALA A 63 -14.25 13.40 14.38
N SER A 64 -14.41 12.13 13.98
CA SER A 64 -14.23 11.70 12.58
C SER A 64 -15.39 10.87 12.06
N ASP A 65 -15.61 10.93 10.75
CA ASP A 65 -16.59 10.10 10.03
C ASP A 65 -15.92 8.82 9.44
N VAL A 66 -14.61 8.93 9.13
CA VAL A 66 -13.78 7.87 8.58
C VAL A 66 -12.55 7.70 9.47
N ILE A 67 -12.24 6.49 9.85
CA ILE A 67 -11.10 6.16 10.72
C ILE A 67 -10.12 5.24 9.97
N LEU A 68 -8.90 5.72 9.80
CA LEU A 68 -7.80 4.93 9.25
C LEU A 68 -7.03 4.25 10.39
N LEU A 69 -7.10 2.91 10.45
CA LEU A 69 -6.41 2.09 11.41
C LEU A 69 -5.05 1.66 10.83
N ALA A 70 -3.97 2.29 11.30
CA ALA A 70 -2.61 2.11 10.82
C ALA A 70 -1.64 1.64 11.93
N VAL A 71 -2.17 0.97 12.94
CA VAL A 71 -1.40 0.34 14.03
C VAL A 71 -0.87 -1.02 13.61
N LYS A 72 0.07 -1.57 14.38
CA LYS A 72 0.58 -2.93 14.15
C LYS A 72 -0.52 -3.98 14.36
N PRO A 73 -0.47 -5.11 13.64
CA PRO A 73 -1.49 -6.17 13.78
C PRO A 73 -1.70 -6.64 15.22
N GLY A 74 -0.63 -6.78 16.01
CA GLY A 74 -0.73 -7.20 17.41
C GLY A 74 -1.49 -6.25 18.34
N ASP A 75 -1.58 -4.96 17.97
CA ASP A 75 -2.26 -3.95 18.77
C ASP A 75 -3.74 -3.76 18.35
N MET A 76 -4.13 -4.33 17.19
CA MET A 76 -5.41 -4.06 16.54
C MET A 76 -6.60 -4.50 17.38
N LYS A 77 -6.56 -5.71 17.95
CA LYS A 77 -7.65 -6.26 18.75
C LYS A 77 -8.00 -5.36 19.93
N GLY A 78 -7.02 -5.06 20.77
CA GLY A 78 -7.23 -4.22 21.96
C GLY A 78 -7.71 -2.81 21.61
N LEU A 79 -7.22 -2.25 20.51
CA LEU A 79 -7.69 -0.96 19.98
C LEU A 79 -9.17 -1.04 19.58
N CYS A 80 -9.55 -1.99 18.73
CA CYS A 80 -10.92 -2.13 18.24
C CYS A 80 -11.91 -2.42 19.36
N GLU A 81 -11.59 -3.30 20.33
CA GLU A 81 -12.41 -3.58 21.51
C GLU A 81 -12.60 -2.31 22.37
N GLY A 82 -11.58 -1.48 22.51
CA GLY A 82 -11.68 -0.17 23.16
C GLY A 82 -12.63 0.80 22.46
N LEU A 83 -12.69 0.75 21.13
CA LEU A 83 -13.54 1.61 20.29
C LEU A 83 -14.98 1.07 20.14
N SER A 84 -15.23 -0.21 20.43
CA SER A 84 -16.53 -0.87 20.22
C SER A 84 -17.68 -0.24 21.01
N LYS A 85 -17.37 0.45 22.10
CA LYS A 85 -18.34 1.10 23.00
C LYS A 85 -18.76 2.50 22.54
N LEU A 86 -18.12 3.03 21.50
CA LEU A 86 -18.42 4.37 20.99
C LEU A 86 -19.72 4.32 20.15
N GLU A 87 -20.64 5.23 20.45
CA GLU A 87 -21.89 5.35 19.74
C GLU A 87 -21.70 5.90 18.31
N GLY A 88 -22.65 5.57 17.44
CA GLY A 88 -22.68 5.99 16.04
C GLY A 88 -21.96 5.02 15.10
N SER A 89 -22.36 5.03 13.83
CA SER A 89 -21.77 4.21 12.77
C SER A 89 -20.73 5.03 12.01
N ARG A 90 -19.50 4.51 11.91
CA ARG A 90 -18.37 5.11 11.19
C ARG A 90 -17.76 4.12 10.22
N LEU A 91 -17.02 4.65 9.26
CA LEU A 91 -16.20 3.83 8.37
C LEU A 91 -14.82 3.62 8.98
N PHE A 92 -14.46 2.36 9.21
CA PHE A 92 -13.12 1.95 9.64
C PHE A 92 -12.37 1.34 8.45
N ILE A 93 -11.25 1.93 8.09
CA ILE A 93 -10.35 1.46 7.03
C ILE A 93 -9.09 0.91 7.68
N SER A 94 -8.89 -0.40 7.68
CA SER A 94 -7.72 -1.05 8.25
C SER A 94 -6.67 -1.32 7.18
N ILE A 95 -5.42 -0.95 7.46
CA ILE A 95 -4.25 -1.29 6.62
C ILE A 95 -3.34 -2.34 7.28
N ALA A 96 -3.82 -3.00 8.34
CA ALA A 96 -3.05 -4.03 9.03
C ALA A 96 -3.04 -5.35 8.25
N ALA A 97 -1.84 -5.90 8.02
CA ALA A 97 -1.69 -7.20 7.39
C ALA A 97 -2.18 -8.33 8.33
N GLY A 98 -2.78 -9.38 7.76
CA GLY A 98 -3.18 -10.58 8.50
C GLY A 98 -4.44 -10.45 9.37
N ILE A 99 -5.08 -9.28 9.46
CA ILE A 99 -6.32 -9.11 10.23
C ILE A 99 -7.52 -9.20 9.28
N SER A 100 -8.45 -10.11 9.55
CA SER A 100 -9.62 -10.33 8.70
C SER A 100 -10.71 -9.28 8.92
N ILE A 101 -11.60 -9.12 7.93
CA ILE A 101 -12.80 -8.28 8.07
C ILE A 101 -13.68 -8.82 9.22
N ALA A 102 -13.83 -10.14 9.32
CA ALA A 102 -14.64 -10.76 10.38
C ALA A 102 -14.11 -10.44 11.78
N ASP A 103 -12.79 -10.46 11.97
CA ASP A 103 -12.16 -10.05 13.22
C ASP A 103 -12.43 -8.58 13.54
N LEU A 104 -12.21 -7.69 12.56
CA LEU A 104 -12.43 -6.25 12.73
C LEU A 104 -13.91 -5.96 13.06
N GLU A 105 -14.85 -6.55 12.34
CA GLU A 105 -16.27 -6.39 12.59
C GLU A 105 -16.64 -6.87 13.99
N THR A 106 -16.12 -8.03 14.41
CA THR A 106 -16.35 -8.60 15.74
C THR A 106 -15.80 -7.70 16.84
N TRP A 107 -14.53 -7.29 16.73
CA TRP A 107 -13.86 -6.47 17.74
C TRP A 107 -14.42 -5.05 17.82
N LEU A 108 -14.97 -4.51 16.73
CA LEU A 108 -15.65 -3.20 16.70
C LEU A 108 -17.13 -3.27 17.10
N GLY A 109 -17.62 -4.42 17.62
CA GLY A 109 -18.98 -4.58 18.12
C GLY A 109 -20.05 -4.76 17.05
N GLY A 110 -19.69 -5.10 15.82
CA GLY A 110 -20.58 -5.51 14.74
C GLY A 110 -21.47 -4.42 14.14
N GLN A 111 -21.38 -3.15 14.56
CA GLN A 111 -22.22 -2.07 14.03
C GLN A 111 -21.49 -1.13 13.05
N GLN A 112 -20.16 -1.20 13.03
CA GLN A 112 -19.33 -0.33 12.24
C GLN A 112 -19.22 -0.81 10.78
N ARG A 113 -18.96 0.11 9.87
CA ARG A 113 -18.64 -0.17 8.47
C ARG A 113 -17.14 -0.38 8.37
N VAL A 114 -16.69 -1.50 7.79
CA VAL A 114 -15.29 -1.91 7.80
C VAL A 114 -14.81 -2.12 6.37
N ILE A 115 -13.61 -1.63 6.07
CA ILE A 115 -12.88 -1.96 4.85
C ILE A 115 -11.48 -2.40 5.25
N ARG A 116 -11.05 -3.54 4.72
CA ARG A 116 -9.69 -4.05 4.84
C ARG A 116 -8.88 -3.68 3.62
N CYS A 117 -7.71 -3.07 3.80
CA CYS A 117 -6.83 -2.63 2.73
C CYS A 117 -5.45 -3.25 2.87
N MET A 118 -4.78 -3.41 1.73
CA MET A 118 -3.39 -3.80 1.65
C MET A 118 -2.63 -2.81 0.74
N PRO A 119 -2.10 -1.70 1.28
CA PRO A 119 -1.19 -0.80 0.59
C PRO A 119 0.24 -1.37 0.57
N ASN A 120 1.14 -0.67 -0.12
CA ASN A 120 2.56 -0.99 -0.11
C ASN A 120 3.45 0.24 0.09
N THR A 121 4.74 0.02 0.37
CA THR A 121 5.68 1.09 0.75
C THR A 121 5.94 2.17 -0.33
N PRO A 122 5.81 1.92 -1.65
CA PRO A 122 5.90 2.99 -2.66
C PRO A 122 4.85 4.10 -2.52
N ALA A 123 3.80 3.92 -1.72
CA ALA A 123 2.89 4.99 -1.30
C ALA A 123 3.62 6.19 -0.66
N LEU A 124 4.79 5.97 -0.03
CA LEU A 124 5.65 7.02 0.53
C LEU A 124 6.14 8.04 -0.52
N VAL A 125 6.17 7.64 -1.78
CA VAL A 125 6.57 8.46 -2.94
C VAL A 125 5.42 8.61 -3.95
N ALA A 126 4.17 8.43 -3.49
CA ALA A 126 2.93 8.57 -4.27
C ALA A 126 2.85 7.64 -5.50
N THR A 127 3.48 6.48 -5.44
CA THR A 127 3.44 5.43 -6.48
C THR A 127 3.08 4.07 -5.88
N GLY A 128 2.21 4.07 -4.87
CA GLY A 128 1.73 2.87 -4.23
C GLY A 128 0.80 2.03 -5.13
N ALA A 129 0.74 0.74 -4.84
CA ALA A 129 -0.29 -0.16 -5.36
C ALA A 129 -1.05 -0.74 -4.16
N ALA A 130 -2.33 -0.45 -4.06
CA ALA A 130 -3.18 -0.91 -2.98
C ALA A 130 -4.35 -1.73 -3.51
N ALA A 131 -4.83 -2.67 -2.72
CA ALA A 131 -6.14 -3.25 -2.93
C ALA A 131 -6.93 -3.23 -1.62
N PHE A 132 -8.27 -3.30 -1.73
CA PHE A 132 -9.16 -3.29 -0.57
C PHE A 132 -10.37 -4.18 -0.78
N ALA A 133 -11.00 -4.58 0.31
CA ALA A 133 -12.22 -5.37 0.33
C ALA A 133 -13.21 -4.79 1.33
N ARG A 134 -14.48 -4.79 0.96
CA ARG A 134 -15.58 -4.33 1.82
C ARG A 134 -15.99 -5.39 2.82
N GLY A 135 -16.23 -4.96 4.05
CA GLY A 135 -16.96 -5.73 5.04
C GLY A 135 -18.48 -5.77 4.81
N SER A 136 -19.16 -6.48 5.68
CA SER A 136 -20.58 -6.80 5.52
C SER A 136 -21.51 -5.58 5.50
N LYS A 137 -21.13 -4.49 6.14
CA LYS A 137 -21.90 -3.24 6.27
C LYS A 137 -21.34 -2.06 5.46
N ALA A 138 -20.18 -2.23 4.81
CA ALA A 138 -19.58 -1.19 3.99
C ALA A 138 -20.35 -1.00 2.67
N THR A 139 -20.66 0.24 2.34
CA THR A 139 -21.45 0.61 1.18
C THR A 139 -20.59 0.81 -0.08
N PRO A 140 -21.18 0.89 -1.28
CA PRO A 140 -20.44 1.29 -2.49
C PRO A 140 -19.80 2.69 -2.36
N GLU A 141 -20.44 3.62 -1.63
CA GLU A 141 -19.91 4.95 -1.37
C GLU A 141 -18.67 4.89 -0.46
N ASP A 142 -18.66 4.00 0.53
CA ASP A 142 -17.47 3.73 1.36
C ASP A 142 -16.32 3.18 0.52
N ALA A 143 -16.61 2.30 -0.43
CA ALA A 143 -15.61 1.78 -1.36
C ALA A 143 -15.05 2.90 -2.26
N ALA A 144 -15.90 3.75 -2.83
CA ALA A 144 -15.48 4.88 -3.64
C ALA A 144 -14.62 5.88 -2.85
N LEU A 145 -15.00 6.16 -1.60
CA LEU A 145 -14.21 7.02 -0.72
C LEU A 145 -12.84 6.37 -0.37
N THR A 146 -12.84 5.08 -0.08
CA THR A 146 -11.60 4.32 0.19
C THR A 146 -10.67 4.32 -1.03
N ALA A 147 -11.22 4.09 -2.23
CA ALA A 147 -10.47 4.17 -3.47
C ALA A 147 -9.85 5.57 -3.68
N LYS A 148 -10.59 6.64 -3.35
CA LYS A 148 -10.08 8.02 -3.40
C LYS A 148 -8.96 8.27 -2.38
N ILE A 149 -9.10 7.78 -1.14
CA ILE A 149 -8.08 7.90 -0.10
C ILE A 149 -6.81 7.16 -0.51
N LEU A 150 -6.89 5.88 -0.90
CA LEU A 150 -5.75 5.09 -1.32
C LEU A 150 -5.15 5.60 -2.65
N GLY A 151 -6.00 6.02 -3.58
CA GLY A 151 -5.63 6.58 -4.88
C GLY A 151 -4.85 7.90 -4.79
N SER A 152 -4.92 8.60 -3.64
CA SER A 152 -4.13 9.81 -3.40
C SER A 152 -2.61 9.55 -3.33
N VAL A 153 -2.20 8.30 -3.14
CA VAL A 153 -0.79 7.90 -3.06
C VAL A 153 -0.42 6.79 -4.06
N GLY A 154 -1.24 6.56 -5.10
CA GLY A 154 -0.96 5.53 -6.11
C GLY A 154 -2.22 5.02 -6.78
N THR A 155 -2.35 3.70 -6.92
CA THR A 155 -3.55 3.02 -7.45
C THR A 155 -4.26 2.23 -6.37
N ALA A 156 -5.57 2.03 -6.52
CA ALA A 156 -6.37 1.27 -5.59
C ALA A 156 -7.46 0.47 -6.31
N ASP A 157 -7.48 -0.84 -6.09
CA ASP A 157 -8.44 -1.76 -6.70
C ASP A 157 -9.31 -2.44 -5.63
N GLU A 158 -10.62 -2.50 -5.86
CA GLU A 158 -11.51 -3.31 -5.03
C GLU A 158 -11.42 -4.77 -5.46
N VAL A 159 -11.19 -5.65 -4.48
CA VAL A 159 -11.12 -7.11 -4.69
C VAL A 159 -11.93 -7.85 -3.62
N SER A 160 -12.21 -9.13 -3.84
CA SER A 160 -12.75 -9.95 -2.74
C SER A 160 -11.70 -10.16 -1.65
N GLU A 161 -12.10 -10.20 -0.37
CA GLU A 161 -11.17 -10.34 0.76
C GLU A 161 -10.22 -11.53 0.61
N LYS A 162 -10.70 -12.66 0.11
CA LYS A 162 -9.89 -13.88 -0.14
C LYS A 162 -8.69 -13.66 -1.06
N LEU A 163 -8.66 -12.57 -1.84
CA LEU A 163 -7.56 -12.23 -2.73
C LEU A 163 -6.51 -11.31 -2.08
N LEU A 164 -6.80 -10.72 -0.91
CA LEU A 164 -5.87 -9.80 -0.26
C LEU A 164 -4.54 -10.45 0.17
N ASP A 165 -4.53 -11.77 0.41
CA ASP A 165 -3.26 -12.49 0.64
C ASP A 165 -2.42 -12.58 -0.63
N ALA A 166 -3.04 -12.77 -1.79
CA ALA A 166 -2.34 -12.73 -3.07
C ALA A 166 -1.85 -11.31 -3.39
N VAL A 167 -2.62 -10.29 -3.04
CA VAL A 167 -2.19 -8.87 -3.12
C VAL A 167 -0.98 -8.63 -2.22
N THR A 168 -0.99 -9.18 -0.99
CA THR A 168 0.17 -9.12 -0.07
C THR A 168 1.40 -9.75 -0.71
N GLY A 169 1.27 -10.93 -1.31
CA GLY A 169 2.36 -11.62 -1.98
C GLY A 169 2.87 -10.89 -3.22
N LEU A 170 1.98 -10.26 -3.99
CA LEU A 170 2.30 -9.56 -5.24
C LEU A 170 2.80 -8.13 -5.00
N SER A 171 1.96 -7.26 -4.43
CA SER A 171 2.25 -5.84 -4.30
C SER A 171 2.74 -5.44 -2.92
N GLY A 172 2.33 -6.12 -1.85
CA GLY A 172 2.83 -5.89 -0.50
C GLY A 172 4.31 -6.22 -0.37
N SER A 173 4.71 -7.43 -0.77
CA SER A 173 6.09 -7.92 -0.75
C SER A 173 6.89 -7.55 -2.01
N GLY A 174 6.20 -7.26 -3.11
CA GLY A 174 6.77 -6.97 -4.43
C GLY A 174 7.88 -5.93 -4.47
N PRO A 175 7.81 -4.82 -3.71
CA PRO A 175 8.90 -3.85 -3.67
C PRO A 175 10.27 -4.47 -3.36
N ALA A 176 10.32 -5.46 -2.43
CA ALA A 176 11.57 -6.14 -2.12
C ALA A 176 12.12 -6.94 -3.31
N TYR A 177 11.25 -7.59 -4.08
CA TYR A 177 11.67 -8.33 -5.29
C TYR A 177 12.25 -7.38 -6.33
N VAL A 178 11.58 -6.24 -6.52
CA VAL A 178 12.02 -5.20 -7.48
C VAL A 178 13.34 -4.57 -7.05
N TYR A 179 13.56 -4.32 -5.74
CA TYR A 179 14.85 -3.83 -5.24
C TYR A 179 15.97 -4.84 -5.53
N THR A 180 15.74 -6.14 -5.36
CA THR A 180 16.70 -7.19 -5.72
C THR A 180 16.98 -7.19 -7.24
N VAL A 181 15.97 -7.01 -8.08
CA VAL A 181 16.16 -6.90 -9.54
C VAL A 181 16.99 -5.66 -9.90
N ILE A 182 16.71 -4.50 -9.30
CA ILE A 182 17.46 -3.26 -9.54
C ILE A 182 18.93 -3.44 -9.13
N GLU A 183 19.18 -4.04 -7.97
CA GLU A 183 20.53 -4.32 -7.48
C GLU A 183 21.30 -5.24 -8.43
N ALA A 184 20.69 -6.36 -8.84
CA ALA A 184 21.30 -7.31 -9.77
C ALA A 184 21.62 -6.68 -11.15
N LEU A 185 20.72 -5.84 -11.68
CA LEU A 185 20.98 -5.09 -12.92
C LEU A 185 22.14 -4.11 -12.76
N ALA A 186 22.20 -3.42 -11.62
CA ALA A 186 23.31 -2.51 -11.32
C ALA A 186 24.65 -3.26 -11.19
N ASP A 187 24.65 -4.43 -10.56
CA ASP A 187 25.83 -5.29 -10.43
C ASP A 187 26.31 -5.78 -11.81
N GLY A 188 25.39 -6.18 -12.68
CA GLY A 188 25.70 -6.50 -14.08
C GLY A 188 26.34 -5.32 -14.83
N GLY A 189 25.81 -4.11 -14.62
CA GLY A 189 26.40 -2.89 -15.18
C GLY A 189 27.85 -2.64 -14.69
N VAL A 190 28.10 -2.85 -13.39
CA VAL A 190 29.44 -2.72 -12.81
C VAL A 190 30.39 -3.80 -13.33
N LEU A 191 29.92 -5.04 -13.46
CA LEU A 191 30.68 -6.13 -14.06
C LEU A 191 31.16 -5.78 -15.48
N MET A 192 30.35 -5.01 -16.22
CA MET A 192 30.66 -4.56 -17.57
C MET A 192 31.38 -3.19 -17.61
N GLY A 193 31.87 -2.69 -16.46
CA GLY A 193 32.73 -1.51 -16.36
C GLY A 193 32.04 -0.18 -16.05
N LEU A 194 30.73 -0.16 -15.81
CA LEU A 194 30.06 1.09 -15.40
C LEU A 194 30.44 1.46 -13.95
N PRO A 195 30.63 2.76 -13.66
CA PRO A 195 30.75 3.21 -12.27
C PRO A 195 29.48 2.86 -11.47
N ARG A 196 29.64 2.37 -10.23
CA ARG A 196 28.53 1.89 -9.38
C ARG A 196 27.37 2.88 -9.30
N ALA A 197 27.64 4.16 -9.08
CA ALA A 197 26.60 5.18 -8.98
C ALA A 197 25.80 5.38 -10.29
N ALA A 198 26.45 5.26 -11.43
CA ALA A 198 25.78 5.32 -12.72
C ALA A 198 24.95 4.06 -12.99
N ALA A 199 25.51 2.88 -12.73
CA ALA A 199 24.82 1.60 -12.88
C ALA A 199 23.53 1.56 -12.07
N LEU A 200 23.56 1.96 -10.80
CA LEU A 200 22.38 1.99 -9.93
C LEU A 200 21.30 2.95 -10.45
N ARG A 201 21.66 4.17 -10.85
CA ARG A 201 20.69 5.14 -11.41
C ARG A 201 20.06 4.63 -12.69
N LEU A 202 20.84 4.07 -13.59
CA LEU A 202 20.35 3.53 -14.87
C LEU A 202 19.42 2.33 -14.64
N ALA A 203 19.79 1.40 -13.76
CA ALA A 203 18.96 0.24 -13.41
C ALA A 203 17.61 0.67 -12.82
N ALA A 204 17.62 1.55 -11.81
CA ALA A 204 16.41 2.05 -11.18
C ALA A 204 15.50 2.79 -12.18
N GLN A 205 16.06 3.67 -13.01
CA GLN A 205 15.31 4.42 -14.02
C GLN A 205 14.75 3.49 -15.11
N THR A 206 15.49 2.47 -15.51
CA THR A 206 15.03 1.48 -16.50
C THR A 206 13.82 0.70 -15.99
N VAL A 207 13.86 0.22 -14.74
CA VAL A 207 12.73 -0.50 -14.12
C VAL A 207 11.51 0.42 -13.99
N ALA A 208 11.70 1.64 -13.51
CA ALA A 208 10.61 2.62 -13.38
C ALA A 208 9.99 2.97 -14.74
N GLY A 209 10.82 3.18 -15.77
CA GLY A 209 10.36 3.47 -17.13
C GLY A 209 9.60 2.31 -17.76
N ALA A 210 10.08 1.08 -17.61
CA ALA A 210 9.41 -0.11 -18.13
C ALA A 210 8.04 -0.32 -17.46
N ALA A 211 7.95 -0.16 -16.13
CA ALA A 211 6.68 -0.22 -15.42
C ALA A 211 5.71 0.87 -15.90
N LYS A 212 6.19 2.10 -16.05
CA LYS A 212 5.41 3.22 -16.55
C LYS A 212 4.86 2.97 -17.95
N MET A 213 5.66 2.40 -18.86
CA MET A 213 5.21 2.01 -20.20
C MET A 213 4.03 1.04 -20.17
N VAL A 214 4.05 0.04 -19.29
CA VAL A 214 2.91 -0.90 -19.13
C VAL A 214 1.65 -0.17 -18.66
N LEU A 215 1.78 0.68 -17.63
CA LEU A 215 0.65 1.39 -17.03
C LEU A 215 0.02 2.41 -17.97
N GLU A 216 0.82 3.20 -18.69
CA GLU A 216 0.32 4.28 -19.54
C GLU A 216 -0.17 3.81 -20.91
N THR A 217 0.45 2.76 -21.46
CA THR A 217 0.04 2.26 -22.80
C THR A 217 -1.03 1.20 -22.73
N GLY A 218 -1.19 0.52 -21.59
CA GLY A 218 -2.05 -0.66 -21.45
C GLY A 218 -1.62 -1.86 -22.29
N LYS A 219 -0.46 -1.79 -22.96
CA LYS A 219 0.04 -2.90 -23.78
C LYS A 219 0.50 -4.06 -22.90
N HIS A 220 0.30 -5.27 -23.39
CA HIS A 220 0.81 -6.46 -22.75
C HIS A 220 2.35 -6.42 -22.66
N PRO A 221 2.97 -6.76 -21.50
CA PRO A 221 4.43 -6.71 -21.33
C PRO A 221 5.23 -7.45 -22.40
N ALA A 222 4.71 -8.57 -22.95
CA ALA A 222 5.36 -9.29 -24.04
C ALA A 222 5.44 -8.45 -25.32
N ALA A 223 4.39 -7.68 -25.67
CA ALA A 223 4.41 -6.82 -26.84
C ALA A 223 5.46 -5.70 -26.69
N LEU A 224 5.52 -5.04 -25.51
CA LEU A 224 6.54 -4.03 -25.22
C LEU A 224 7.96 -4.62 -25.25
N ARG A 225 8.14 -5.86 -24.77
CA ARG A 225 9.43 -6.55 -24.86
C ARG A 225 9.83 -6.79 -26.32
N ASP A 226 8.90 -7.22 -27.16
CA ASP A 226 9.16 -7.49 -28.57
C ASP A 226 9.55 -6.19 -29.32
N GLU A 227 8.94 -5.05 -29.00
CA GLU A 227 9.27 -3.74 -29.57
C GLU A 227 10.73 -3.31 -29.34
N VAL A 228 11.39 -3.81 -28.30
CA VAL A 228 12.80 -3.51 -27.98
C VAL A 228 13.74 -4.68 -28.30
N THR A 229 13.24 -5.74 -28.98
CA THR A 229 14.00 -6.96 -29.27
C THR A 229 14.25 -7.09 -30.77
N SER A 230 15.39 -6.60 -31.22
CA SER A 230 15.81 -6.73 -32.62
C SER A 230 16.42 -8.11 -32.89
N PRO A 231 16.28 -8.66 -34.15
CA PRO A 231 16.89 -9.92 -34.55
C PRO A 231 18.42 -9.89 -34.35
N GLY A 232 18.96 -10.88 -33.60
CA GLY A 232 20.40 -10.97 -33.31
C GLY A 232 20.96 -9.86 -32.42
N GLY A 233 20.09 -9.02 -31.83
CA GLY A 233 20.50 -7.87 -31.02
C GLY A 233 20.91 -8.20 -29.59
N THR A 234 21.34 -7.19 -28.85
CA THR A 234 21.77 -7.34 -27.44
C THR A 234 20.63 -7.75 -26.53
N THR A 235 19.41 -7.30 -26.81
CA THR A 235 18.24 -7.60 -25.98
C THR A 235 17.90 -9.09 -26.02
N ILE A 236 17.87 -9.73 -27.21
CA ILE A 236 17.54 -11.15 -27.31
C ILE A 236 18.61 -12.02 -26.65
N ALA A 237 19.90 -11.65 -26.79
CA ALA A 237 20.98 -12.36 -26.10
C ALA A 237 20.88 -12.28 -24.57
N GLY A 238 20.48 -11.12 -24.02
CA GLY A 238 20.21 -10.96 -22.60
C GLY A 238 18.99 -11.77 -22.15
N LEU A 239 17.88 -11.75 -22.92
CA LEU A 239 16.67 -12.50 -22.63
C LEU A 239 16.92 -14.02 -22.59
N GLU A 240 17.75 -14.55 -23.49
CA GLU A 240 18.16 -15.97 -23.47
C GLU A 240 18.73 -16.35 -22.10
N GLN A 241 19.62 -15.54 -21.53
CA GLN A 241 20.20 -15.81 -20.23
C GLN A 241 19.19 -15.75 -19.09
N LEU A 242 18.24 -14.82 -19.13
CA LEU A 242 17.16 -14.74 -18.13
C LEU A 242 16.25 -15.97 -18.17
N GLU A 243 15.92 -16.49 -19.36
CA GLU A 243 15.14 -17.71 -19.52
C GLU A 243 15.93 -18.94 -19.08
N ALA A 244 17.21 -19.05 -19.46
CA ALA A 244 18.09 -20.16 -19.05
C ALA A 244 18.22 -20.29 -17.53
N HIS A 245 18.20 -19.17 -16.80
CA HIS A 245 18.32 -19.13 -15.34
C HIS A 245 16.96 -19.06 -14.61
N GLY A 246 15.84 -19.19 -15.31
CA GLY A 246 14.53 -19.38 -14.72
C GLY A 246 13.93 -18.15 -14.00
N LEU A 247 14.26 -16.91 -14.43
CA LEU A 247 13.77 -15.67 -13.80
C LEU A 247 12.27 -15.68 -13.59
N ARG A 248 11.48 -16.09 -14.60
CA ARG A 248 10.01 -16.14 -14.50
C ARG A 248 9.55 -17.06 -13.38
N HIS A 249 10.13 -18.27 -13.31
CA HIS A 249 9.80 -19.24 -12.28
C HIS A 249 10.13 -18.69 -10.89
N ALA A 250 11.30 -18.10 -10.72
CA ALA A 250 11.72 -17.50 -9.43
C ALA A 250 10.74 -16.44 -8.93
N LEU A 251 10.33 -15.50 -9.79
CA LEU A 251 9.37 -14.45 -9.43
C LEU A 251 7.97 -15.01 -9.11
N MET A 252 7.48 -15.98 -9.90
CA MET A 252 6.21 -16.65 -9.61
C MET A 252 6.23 -17.38 -8.26
N GLN A 253 7.34 -18.07 -7.94
CA GLN A 253 7.50 -18.76 -6.65
C GLN A 253 7.60 -17.78 -5.49
N ALA A 254 8.25 -16.61 -5.66
CA ALA A 254 8.31 -15.59 -4.64
C ALA A 254 6.91 -15.09 -4.27
N VAL A 255 6.08 -14.75 -5.25
CA VAL A 255 4.68 -14.33 -5.03
C VAL A 255 3.89 -15.44 -4.34
N ARG A 256 4.00 -16.69 -4.83
CA ARG A 256 3.30 -17.83 -4.24
C ARG A 256 3.67 -18.02 -2.77
N LYS A 257 4.96 -18.06 -2.46
CA LYS A 257 5.43 -18.30 -1.08
C LYS A 257 5.07 -17.17 -0.12
N ALA A 258 5.11 -15.92 -0.57
CA ALA A 258 4.68 -14.79 0.24
C ALA A 258 3.14 -14.82 0.48
N THR A 259 2.36 -15.23 -0.52
CA THR A 259 0.91 -15.42 -0.38
C THR A 259 0.57 -16.53 0.62
N GLU A 260 1.25 -17.68 0.54
CA GLU A 260 1.11 -18.79 1.49
C GLU A 260 1.42 -18.32 2.91
N ARG A 261 2.54 -17.59 3.08
CA ARG A 261 2.93 -17.06 4.39
C ARG A 261 1.95 -16.01 4.93
N SER A 262 1.37 -15.18 4.05
CA SER A 262 0.33 -14.21 4.47
C SER A 262 -0.88 -14.91 5.08
N LYS A 263 -1.33 -16.01 4.46
CA LYS A 263 -2.43 -16.84 5.00
C LYS A 263 -2.10 -17.42 6.37
N ASP A 264 -0.88 -17.96 6.54
CA ASP A 264 -0.45 -18.52 7.82
C ASP A 264 -0.42 -17.48 8.96
N LEU A 265 -0.15 -16.22 8.63
CA LEU A 265 -0.13 -15.14 9.63
C LEU A 265 -1.52 -14.65 10.03
N GLY A 266 -2.52 -14.90 9.20
CA GLY A 266 -3.91 -14.54 9.45
C GLY A 266 -4.78 -15.69 9.96
N ALA A 267 -4.19 -16.90 10.18
CA ALA A 267 -4.87 -18.12 10.64
C ALA A 267 -5.00 -18.21 12.18
#